data_b3a3f237f7d3b1b068809c3379a3b83a
#
_entry.id   b3a3f237f7d3b1b068809c3379a3b83a
#
_cell.length_a   1.000
_cell.length_b   1.000
_cell.length_c   1.000
_cell.angle_alpha   90.00
_cell.angle_beta   90.00
_cell.angle_gamma   90.00
#
_symmetry.space_group_name_H-M   'P 1'
#
loop_
_entity.id
_entity.type
_entity.pdbx_description
1 polymer ?
#
loop_
_entity_poly.entity_id
_entity_poly.type
_entity_poly.pdbx_seq_one_letter_code
_entity_poly.pdbx_strand_id
1 'polypeptide(L)'
;MQHGEKLNTITHLGGAVLAFGASIPLLARAFHGNGHLGLFSTAVYAVSLVLMYACSTAYHGASGSLKKLLQRFDHLSIYLLIAGSYTPFCMLMLGGSEAWILLGVVWGLALVGILQETRPHRGARVLSMLVYLAMGWSAATMIGPLKDGLGTAGFAWLLGGGIAYTAGIVFYVLDARLRHAHGIWHLFVLAGSVAHYVTIYWYVL
;
A
#
# COMPACT_ATOMS: atom_id res chain seq x y z
N MET A 1 7.74 -23.96 3.93
CA MET A 1 6.49 -23.39 3.38
C MET A 1 5.33 -24.29 3.78
N GLN A 2 4.29 -23.75 4.38
CA GLN A 2 3.11 -24.54 4.78
C GLN A 2 2.27 -24.87 3.54
N HIS A 3 1.45 -25.95 3.64
CA HIS A 3 0.57 -26.36 2.55
C HIS A 3 -0.46 -25.25 2.25
N GLY A 4 -0.62 -24.83 1.00
CA GLY A 4 -1.52 -23.71 0.61
C GLY A 4 -0.85 -22.34 0.46
N GLU A 5 0.34 -22.11 1.02
CA GLU A 5 1.03 -20.80 1.00
C GLU A 5 1.83 -20.53 -0.29
N LYS A 6 1.91 -21.50 -1.21
CA LYS A 6 2.69 -21.33 -2.44
C LYS A 6 2.20 -20.18 -3.31
N LEU A 7 0.88 -20.06 -3.51
CA LEU A 7 0.29 -18.99 -4.31
C LEU A 7 0.57 -17.63 -3.67
N ASN A 8 0.39 -17.52 -2.35
CA ASN A 8 0.62 -16.30 -1.58
C ASN A 8 2.08 -15.84 -1.71
N THR A 9 3.03 -16.79 -1.54
CA THR A 9 4.46 -16.49 -1.68
C THR A 9 4.83 -16.07 -3.09
N ILE A 10 4.36 -16.80 -4.13
CA ILE A 10 4.74 -16.53 -5.53
C ILE A 10 4.17 -15.19 -6.01
N THR A 11 2.91 -14.88 -5.69
CA THR A 11 2.27 -13.62 -6.10
C THR A 11 3.00 -12.41 -5.53
N HIS A 12 3.33 -12.44 -4.23
CA HIS A 12 4.02 -11.31 -3.60
C HIS A 12 5.52 -11.30 -3.87
N LEU A 13 6.17 -12.44 -4.13
CA LEU A 13 7.55 -12.45 -4.65
C LEU A 13 7.62 -11.77 -6.03
N GLY A 14 6.68 -12.09 -6.92
CA GLY A 14 6.55 -11.39 -8.19
C GLY A 14 6.31 -9.89 -8.00
N GLY A 15 5.43 -9.53 -7.06
CA GLY A 15 5.20 -8.14 -6.67
C GLY A 15 6.46 -7.44 -6.15
N ALA A 16 7.28 -8.11 -5.31
CA ALA A 16 8.53 -7.55 -4.79
C ALA A 16 9.55 -7.28 -5.90
N VAL A 17 9.72 -8.23 -6.82
CA VAL A 17 10.64 -8.08 -7.96
C VAL A 17 10.19 -6.93 -8.87
N LEU A 18 8.90 -6.88 -9.18
CA LEU A 18 8.33 -5.81 -10.02
C LEU A 18 8.43 -4.45 -9.32
N ALA A 19 8.09 -4.36 -8.03
CA ALA A 19 8.17 -3.13 -7.25
C ALA A 19 9.62 -2.60 -7.18
N PHE A 20 10.58 -3.49 -6.94
CA PHE A 20 12.00 -3.12 -6.92
C PHE A 20 12.47 -2.61 -8.29
N GLY A 21 12.20 -3.35 -9.37
CA GLY A 21 12.57 -2.95 -10.73
C GLY A 21 11.90 -1.64 -11.16
N ALA A 22 10.60 -1.48 -10.86
CA ALA A 22 9.84 -0.28 -11.17
C ALA A 22 10.25 0.94 -10.33
N SER A 23 10.86 0.75 -9.16
CA SER A 23 11.36 1.86 -8.34
C SER A 23 12.49 2.62 -9.04
N ILE A 24 13.30 1.97 -9.86
CA ILE A 24 14.44 2.61 -10.55
C ILE A 24 13.97 3.74 -11.49
N PRO A 25 13.12 3.47 -12.51
CA PRO A 25 12.63 4.53 -13.39
C PRO A 25 11.75 5.55 -12.65
N LEU A 26 11.02 5.10 -11.60
CA LEU A 26 10.19 5.97 -10.78
C LEU A 26 11.02 7.05 -10.07
N LEU A 27 12.10 6.66 -9.39
CA LEU A 27 12.98 7.57 -8.66
C LEU A 27 13.77 8.48 -9.62
N ALA A 28 14.23 7.94 -10.75
CA ALA A 28 14.90 8.74 -11.77
C ALA A 28 13.97 9.84 -12.30
N ARG A 29 12.73 9.49 -12.67
CA ARG A 29 11.73 10.46 -13.14
C ARG A 29 11.44 11.52 -12.08
N ALA A 30 11.24 11.11 -10.81
CA ALA A 30 10.98 12.00 -9.70
C ALA A 30 12.12 13.03 -9.49
N PHE A 31 13.39 12.57 -9.58
CA PHE A 31 14.54 13.44 -9.41
C PHE A 31 14.64 14.46 -10.57
N HIS A 32 14.48 14.01 -11.80
CA HIS A 32 14.56 14.90 -12.98
C HIS A 32 13.41 15.91 -13.04
N GLY A 33 12.20 15.53 -12.64
CA GLY A 33 11.02 16.41 -12.66
C GLY A 33 10.92 17.36 -11.48
N ASN A 34 11.21 16.86 -10.26
CA ASN A 34 10.92 17.55 -9.00
C ASN A 34 12.13 17.65 -8.05
N GLY A 35 13.34 17.34 -8.53
CA GLY A 35 14.58 17.44 -7.76
C GLY A 35 14.60 16.58 -6.49
N HIS A 36 15.23 17.09 -5.43
CA HIS A 36 15.37 16.37 -4.17
C HIS A 36 14.03 16.10 -3.47
N LEU A 37 13.06 17.02 -3.59
CA LEU A 37 11.73 16.85 -2.99
C LEU A 37 10.98 15.70 -3.68
N GLY A 38 11.04 15.65 -5.02
CA GLY A 38 10.48 14.55 -5.79
C GLY A 38 11.11 13.22 -5.43
N LEU A 39 12.44 13.18 -5.40
CA LEU A 39 13.18 11.99 -5.01
C LEU A 39 12.80 11.50 -3.61
N PHE A 40 12.76 12.39 -2.61
CA PHE A 40 12.41 12.03 -1.23
C PHE A 40 11.00 11.48 -1.12
N SER A 41 10.00 12.23 -1.59
CA SER A 41 8.60 11.85 -1.47
C SER A 41 8.29 10.53 -2.17
N THR A 42 8.86 10.34 -3.35
CA THR A 42 8.69 9.13 -4.15
C THR A 42 9.49 7.95 -3.58
N ALA A 43 10.66 8.18 -2.98
CA ALA A 43 11.42 7.15 -2.29
C ALA A 43 10.66 6.58 -1.08
N VAL A 44 9.95 7.42 -0.33
CA VAL A 44 9.08 6.95 0.77
C VAL A 44 8.03 5.96 0.24
N TYR A 45 7.38 6.28 -0.87
CA TYR A 45 6.44 5.35 -1.52
C TYR A 45 7.14 4.08 -2.03
N ALA A 46 8.22 4.21 -2.80
CA ALA A 46 8.92 3.08 -3.41
C ALA A 46 9.43 2.09 -2.35
N VAL A 47 10.05 2.61 -1.28
CA VAL A 47 10.55 1.79 -0.17
C VAL A 47 9.39 1.09 0.54
N SER A 48 8.29 1.78 0.83
CA SER A 48 7.12 1.17 1.48
C SER A 48 6.49 0.08 0.61
N LEU A 49 6.44 0.27 -0.71
CA LEU A 49 5.92 -0.72 -1.66
C LEU A 49 6.79 -1.98 -1.69
N VAL A 50 8.10 -1.83 -1.82
CA VAL A 50 9.06 -2.95 -1.81
C VAL A 50 9.02 -3.68 -0.47
N LEU A 51 9.01 -2.95 0.65
CA LEU A 51 8.94 -3.54 2.00
C LEU A 51 7.68 -4.36 2.19
N MET A 52 6.52 -3.86 1.76
CA MET A 52 5.26 -4.59 1.90
C MET A 52 5.32 -5.93 1.18
N TYR A 53 5.74 -5.97 -0.07
CA TYR A 53 5.85 -7.22 -0.81
C TYR A 53 6.93 -8.15 -0.27
N ALA A 54 8.07 -7.61 0.17
CA ALA A 54 9.16 -8.40 0.76
C ALA A 54 8.76 -9.03 2.10
N CYS A 55 8.11 -8.25 2.99
CA CYS A 55 7.63 -8.75 4.28
C CYS A 55 6.57 -9.85 4.08
N SER A 56 5.64 -9.64 3.17
CA SER A 56 4.60 -10.63 2.86
C SER A 56 5.19 -11.91 2.24
N THR A 57 6.10 -11.78 1.30
CA THR A 57 6.82 -12.95 0.73
C THR A 57 7.56 -13.72 1.81
N ALA A 58 8.28 -13.03 2.69
CA ALA A 58 9.00 -13.66 3.79
C ALA A 58 8.05 -14.37 4.77
N TYR A 59 6.92 -13.75 5.13
CA TYR A 59 5.90 -14.34 6.00
C TYR A 59 5.31 -15.62 5.42
N HIS A 60 4.85 -15.58 4.17
CA HIS A 60 4.23 -16.73 3.51
C HIS A 60 5.24 -17.84 3.19
N GLY A 61 6.51 -17.49 2.96
CA GLY A 61 7.61 -18.44 2.75
C GLY A 61 8.11 -19.14 4.02
N ALA A 62 7.86 -18.55 5.19
CA ALA A 62 8.39 -19.01 6.47
C ALA A 62 7.55 -20.12 7.13
N SER A 63 8.17 -20.77 8.13
CA SER A 63 7.54 -21.77 9.00
C SER A 63 8.05 -21.63 10.44
N GLY A 64 7.40 -22.31 11.38
CA GLY A 64 7.82 -22.34 12.79
C GLY A 64 7.64 -20.99 13.51
N SER A 65 8.51 -20.71 14.48
CA SER A 65 8.43 -19.50 15.32
C SER A 65 8.67 -18.21 14.55
N LEU A 66 9.56 -18.24 13.55
CA LEU A 66 9.88 -17.10 12.69
C LEU A 66 8.64 -16.59 11.93
N LYS A 67 7.73 -17.47 11.54
CA LYS A 67 6.50 -17.09 10.85
C LYS A 67 5.66 -16.10 11.64
N LYS A 68 5.58 -16.25 12.98
CA LYS A 68 4.82 -15.32 13.84
C LYS A 68 5.42 -13.91 13.87
N LEU A 69 6.75 -13.82 13.85
CA LEU A 69 7.44 -12.53 13.79
C LEU A 69 7.23 -11.87 12.43
N LEU A 70 7.42 -12.61 11.34
CA LEU A 70 7.25 -12.11 9.98
C LEU A 70 5.80 -11.72 9.68
N GLN A 71 4.81 -12.39 10.29
CA GLN A 71 3.42 -11.98 10.21
C GLN A 71 3.19 -10.55 10.73
N ARG A 72 3.87 -10.17 11.81
CA ARG A 72 3.77 -8.80 12.32
C ARG A 72 4.35 -7.80 11.31
N PHE A 73 5.53 -8.07 10.74
CA PHE A 73 6.12 -7.20 9.73
C PHE A 73 5.26 -7.09 8.47
N ASP A 74 4.66 -8.19 8.03
CA ASP A 74 3.70 -8.21 6.92
C ASP A 74 2.56 -7.21 7.18
N HIS A 75 1.91 -7.29 8.34
CA HIS A 75 0.81 -6.38 8.67
C HIS A 75 1.26 -4.93 8.93
N LEU A 76 2.41 -4.71 9.55
CA LEU A 76 2.97 -3.37 9.76
C LEU A 76 3.26 -2.67 8.44
N SER A 77 3.77 -3.41 7.45
CA SER A 77 4.13 -2.87 6.15
C SER A 77 2.94 -2.36 5.34
N ILE A 78 1.71 -2.84 5.61
CA ILE A 78 0.48 -2.34 4.97
C ILE A 78 0.23 -0.89 5.38
N TYR A 79 0.36 -0.55 6.67
CA TYR A 79 0.22 0.83 7.14
C TYR A 79 1.25 1.75 6.48
N LEU A 80 2.50 1.28 6.38
CA LEU A 80 3.58 2.04 5.73
C LEU A 80 3.30 2.25 4.24
N LEU A 81 2.78 1.24 3.54
CA LEU A 81 2.42 1.37 2.12
C LEU A 81 1.30 2.38 1.92
N ILE A 82 0.23 2.32 2.74
CA ILE A 82 -0.87 3.27 2.63
C ILE A 82 -0.34 4.70 2.87
N ALA A 83 0.36 4.96 3.97
CA ALA A 83 0.89 6.29 4.27
C ALA A 83 1.95 6.74 3.24
N GLY A 84 2.81 5.84 2.82
CA GLY A 84 3.82 6.09 1.79
C GLY A 84 3.22 6.49 0.45
N SER A 85 2.09 5.88 0.06
CA SER A 85 1.41 6.22 -1.20
C SER A 85 0.82 7.64 -1.20
N TYR A 86 0.42 8.19 -0.07
CA TYR A 86 -0.04 9.59 0.05
C TYR A 86 1.09 10.61 -0.11
N THR A 87 2.30 10.23 0.26
CA THR A 87 3.43 11.17 0.36
C THR A 87 3.70 11.93 -0.94
N PRO A 88 3.84 11.29 -2.14
CA PRO A 88 4.06 12.04 -3.38
C PRO A 88 2.86 12.91 -3.77
N PHE A 89 1.62 12.47 -3.55
CA PHE A 89 0.44 13.29 -3.85
C PHE A 89 0.41 14.57 -3.01
N CYS A 90 0.60 14.46 -1.69
CA CYS A 90 0.52 15.59 -0.78
C CYS A 90 1.71 16.54 -0.95
N MET A 91 2.91 16.03 -1.20
CA MET A 91 4.11 16.87 -1.28
C MET A 91 4.36 17.49 -2.65
N LEU A 92 3.89 16.88 -3.74
CA LEU A 92 4.22 17.31 -5.10
C LEU A 92 3.03 17.91 -5.86
N MET A 93 1.81 17.43 -5.61
CA MET A 93 0.65 17.78 -6.42
C MET A 93 -0.41 18.60 -5.67
N LEU A 94 -0.84 18.14 -4.49
CA LEU A 94 -1.98 18.77 -3.81
C LEU A 94 -1.65 20.14 -3.23
N GLY A 95 -0.47 20.32 -2.65
CA GLY A 95 -0.06 21.60 -2.06
C GLY A 95 -0.94 22.10 -0.90
N GLY A 96 -0.56 23.26 -0.33
CA GLY A 96 -1.34 23.93 0.71
C GLY A 96 -1.37 23.23 2.07
N SER A 97 -2.01 23.89 3.06
CA SER A 97 -2.12 23.38 4.43
C SER A 97 -2.94 22.10 4.55
N GLU A 98 -3.99 21.97 3.74
CA GLU A 98 -4.89 20.81 3.76
C GLU A 98 -4.17 19.52 3.36
N ALA A 99 -3.27 19.58 2.36
CA ALA A 99 -2.45 18.44 1.97
C ALA A 99 -1.50 18.00 3.08
N TRP A 100 -0.89 18.95 3.81
CA TRP A 100 -0.04 18.65 4.96
C TRP A 100 -0.82 18.07 6.13
N ILE A 101 -2.04 18.57 6.38
CA ILE A 101 -2.95 18.02 7.40
C ILE A 101 -3.31 16.56 7.02
N LEU A 102 -3.72 16.33 5.78
CA LEU A 102 -4.03 14.98 5.30
C LEU A 102 -2.83 14.04 5.47
N LEU A 103 -1.64 14.47 5.05
CA LEU A 103 -0.41 13.67 5.20
C LEU A 103 -0.12 13.36 6.68
N GLY A 104 -0.26 14.36 7.56
CA GLY A 104 -0.09 14.21 9.01
C GLY A 104 -1.10 13.24 9.63
N VAL A 105 -2.37 13.33 9.22
CA VAL A 105 -3.43 12.42 9.68
C VAL A 105 -3.14 10.98 9.25
N VAL A 106 -2.79 10.76 7.98
CA VAL A 106 -2.55 9.40 7.46
C VAL A 106 -1.31 8.78 8.09
N TRP A 107 -0.20 9.52 8.25
CA TRP A 107 0.98 9.02 8.97
C TRP A 107 0.71 8.83 10.47
N GLY A 108 -0.10 9.70 11.09
CA GLY A 108 -0.54 9.54 12.48
C GLY A 108 -1.36 8.26 12.69
N LEU A 109 -2.32 7.99 11.79
CA LEU A 109 -3.09 6.74 11.80
C LEU A 109 -2.20 5.52 11.54
N ALA A 110 -1.19 5.63 10.67
CA ALA A 110 -0.21 4.57 10.45
C ALA A 110 0.55 4.25 11.73
N LEU A 111 1.04 5.25 12.46
CA LEU A 111 1.72 5.06 13.74
C LEU A 111 0.82 4.39 14.77
N VAL A 112 -0.43 4.83 14.90
CA VAL A 112 -1.42 4.21 15.81
C VAL A 112 -1.66 2.75 15.43
N GLY A 113 -1.83 2.46 14.13
CA GLY A 113 -2.01 1.09 13.64
C GLY A 113 -0.79 0.21 13.89
N ILE A 114 0.42 0.74 13.67
CA ILE A 114 1.68 0.06 13.98
C ILE A 114 1.79 -0.28 15.47
N LEU A 115 1.51 0.69 16.35
CA LEU A 115 1.52 0.48 17.79
C LEU A 115 0.46 -0.56 18.22
N GLN A 116 -0.70 -0.56 17.56
CA GLN A 116 -1.74 -1.56 17.81
C GLN A 116 -1.27 -2.98 17.45
N GLU A 117 -0.56 -3.17 16.31
CA GLU A 117 -0.05 -4.48 15.87
C GLU A 117 1.04 -5.05 16.79
N THR A 118 1.69 -4.23 17.62
CA THR A 118 2.66 -4.72 18.62
C THR A 118 1.96 -5.43 19.81
N ARG A 119 0.66 -5.20 20.01
CA ARG A 119 -0.11 -5.82 21.08
C ARG A 119 -0.57 -7.24 20.69
N PRO A 120 -0.70 -8.15 21.66
CA PRO A 120 -1.24 -9.48 21.38
C PRO A 120 -2.68 -9.38 20.87
N HIS A 121 -2.94 -9.85 19.65
CA HIS A 121 -4.30 -9.91 19.10
C HIS A 121 -4.98 -11.21 19.48
N ARG A 122 -6.22 -11.12 19.97
CA ARG A 122 -7.13 -12.25 20.17
C ARG A 122 -8.32 -12.07 19.23
N GLY A 123 -8.44 -12.92 18.21
CA GLY A 123 -9.56 -12.92 17.27
C GLY A 123 -9.28 -12.25 15.92
N ALA A 124 -10.35 -11.91 15.19
CA ALA A 124 -10.28 -11.32 13.86
C ALA A 124 -9.69 -9.91 13.88
N ARG A 125 -8.91 -9.57 12.86
CA ARG A 125 -8.22 -8.26 12.71
C ARG A 125 -9.16 -7.17 12.15
N VAL A 126 -10.40 -7.12 12.64
CA VAL A 126 -11.40 -6.17 12.14
C VAL A 126 -10.95 -4.73 12.33
N LEU A 127 -10.34 -4.41 13.47
CA LEU A 127 -9.89 -3.05 13.75
C LEU A 127 -8.77 -2.61 12.80
N SER A 128 -7.79 -3.49 12.51
CA SER A 128 -6.73 -3.18 11.53
C SER A 128 -7.32 -2.92 10.15
N MET A 129 -8.28 -3.73 9.70
CA MET A 129 -8.96 -3.52 8.41
C MET A 129 -9.74 -2.21 8.35
N LEU A 130 -10.42 -1.83 9.43
CA LEU A 130 -11.12 -0.55 9.51
C LEU A 130 -10.16 0.63 9.43
N VAL A 131 -9.00 0.52 10.10
CA VAL A 131 -7.95 1.57 10.01
C VAL A 131 -7.37 1.64 8.60
N TYR A 132 -7.08 0.50 7.93
CA TYR A 132 -6.63 0.50 6.53
C TYR A 132 -7.63 1.18 5.60
N LEU A 133 -8.93 0.87 5.76
CA LEU A 133 -9.99 1.49 4.97
C LEU A 133 -10.09 3.00 5.26
N ALA A 134 -10.10 3.39 6.52
CA ALA A 134 -10.16 4.79 6.91
C ALA A 134 -8.96 5.58 6.35
N MET A 135 -7.75 5.03 6.46
CA MET A 135 -6.56 5.62 5.85
C MET A 135 -6.68 5.70 4.33
N GLY A 136 -7.03 4.61 3.65
CA GLY A 136 -7.08 4.57 2.19
C GLY A 136 -8.12 5.52 1.60
N TRP A 137 -9.29 5.66 2.25
CA TRP A 137 -10.37 6.55 1.80
C TRP A 137 -10.25 7.98 2.32
N SER A 138 -9.26 8.31 3.16
CA SER A 138 -9.00 9.71 3.58
C SER A 138 -8.76 10.65 2.40
N ALA A 139 -8.28 10.13 1.25
CA ALA A 139 -8.13 10.88 0.00
C ALA A 139 -9.46 11.51 -0.49
N ALA A 140 -10.61 10.95 -0.09
CA ALA A 140 -11.92 11.50 -0.46
C ALA A 140 -12.15 12.92 0.07
N THR A 141 -11.45 13.33 1.15
CA THR A 141 -11.49 14.72 1.66
C THR A 141 -10.89 15.73 0.68
N MET A 142 -10.06 15.26 -0.26
CA MET A 142 -9.36 16.07 -1.28
C MET A 142 -9.82 15.73 -2.70
N ILE A 143 -11.05 15.22 -2.88
CA ILE A 143 -11.54 14.70 -4.17
C ILE A 143 -11.52 15.74 -5.29
N GLY A 144 -11.86 17.01 -4.98
CA GLY A 144 -11.79 18.13 -5.94
C GLY A 144 -10.36 18.35 -6.43
N PRO A 145 -9.42 18.72 -5.54
CA PRO A 145 -8.01 18.90 -5.88
C PRO A 145 -7.37 17.68 -6.57
N LEU A 146 -7.75 16.46 -6.18
CA LEU A 146 -7.27 15.24 -6.84
C LEU A 146 -7.77 15.12 -8.28
N LYS A 147 -9.05 15.43 -8.54
CA LYS A 147 -9.60 15.42 -9.90
C LYS A 147 -8.95 16.49 -10.78
N ASP A 148 -8.78 17.68 -10.24
CA ASP A 148 -8.21 18.82 -10.97
C ASP A 148 -6.73 18.57 -11.31
N GLY A 149 -5.94 18.05 -10.35
CA GLY A 149 -4.52 17.79 -10.55
C GLY A 149 -4.22 16.56 -11.41
N LEU A 150 -5.00 15.48 -11.28
CA LEU A 150 -4.77 14.23 -12.02
C LEU A 150 -5.47 14.18 -13.38
N GLY A 151 -6.47 15.05 -13.60
CA GLY A 151 -7.37 14.91 -14.73
C GLY A 151 -8.19 13.61 -14.68
N THR A 152 -9.08 13.42 -15.65
CA THR A 152 -10.01 12.27 -15.67
C THR A 152 -9.31 10.92 -15.67
N ALA A 153 -8.26 10.76 -16.49
CA ALA A 153 -7.57 9.48 -16.62
C ALA A 153 -6.76 9.12 -15.36
N GLY A 154 -5.99 10.08 -14.81
CA GLY A 154 -5.21 9.86 -13.60
C GLY A 154 -6.10 9.59 -12.38
N PHE A 155 -7.22 10.32 -12.27
CA PHE A 155 -8.20 10.10 -11.22
C PHE A 155 -8.88 8.72 -11.35
N ALA A 156 -9.16 8.26 -12.57
CA ALA A 156 -9.71 6.92 -12.79
C ALA A 156 -8.74 5.81 -12.36
N TRP A 157 -7.43 5.96 -12.62
CA TRP A 157 -6.42 5.04 -12.12
C TRP A 157 -6.35 5.03 -10.59
N LEU A 158 -6.32 6.22 -9.95
CA LEU A 158 -6.31 6.33 -8.49
C LEU A 158 -7.52 5.65 -7.86
N LEU A 159 -8.72 5.99 -8.35
CA LEU A 159 -9.98 5.43 -7.85
C LEU A 159 -10.06 3.91 -8.09
N GLY A 160 -9.66 3.45 -9.29
CA GLY A 160 -9.60 2.04 -9.63
C GLY A 160 -8.70 1.25 -8.68
N GLY A 161 -7.56 1.82 -8.30
CA GLY A 161 -6.65 1.26 -7.30
C GLY A 161 -7.31 1.15 -5.92
N GLY A 162 -7.96 2.20 -5.44
CA GLY A 162 -8.70 2.19 -4.17
C GLY A 162 -9.83 1.18 -4.15
N ILE A 163 -10.58 1.05 -5.27
CA ILE A 163 -11.62 0.03 -5.43
C ILE A 163 -11.02 -1.38 -5.41
N ALA A 164 -9.90 -1.60 -6.10
CA ALA A 164 -9.23 -2.89 -6.11
C ALA A 164 -8.81 -3.31 -4.70
N TYR A 165 -8.12 -2.45 -3.95
CA TYR A 165 -7.76 -2.73 -2.54
C TYR A 165 -8.99 -3.04 -1.68
N THR A 166 -10.07 -2.26 -1.83
CA THR A 166 -11.31 -2.43 -1.04
C THR A 166 -12.01 -3.75 -1.40
N ALA A 167 -12.13 -4.07 -2.69
CA ALA A 167 -12.73 -5.33 -3.16
C ALA A 167 -11.93 -6.55 -2.69
N GLY A 168 -10.59 -6.42 -2.63
CA GLY A 168 -9.71 -7.46 -2.11
C GLY A 168 -10.03 -7.86 -0.66
N ILE A 169 -10.49 -6.92 0.18
CA ILE A 169 -10.82 -7.20 1.58
C ILE A 169 -11.90 -8.28 1.71
N VAL A 170 -12.83 -8.38 0.77
CA VAL A 170 -13.86 -9.43 0.76
C VAL A 170 -13.20 -10.81 0.76
N PHE A 171 -12.17 -11.01 -0.06
CA PHE A 171 -11.43 -12.28 -0.10
C PHE A 171 -10.58 -12.52 1.14
N TYR A 172 -10.01 -11.45 1.72
CA TYR A 172 -9.32 -11.55 3.00
C TYR A 172 -10.24 -12.01 4.13
N VAL A 173 -11.46 -11.48 4.22
CA VAL A 173 -12.46 -11.87 5.23
C VAL A 173 -12.94 -13.31 5.01
N LEU A 174 -13.02 -13.73 3.75
CA LEU A 174 -13.49 -15.07 3.37
C LEU A 174 -12.38 -16.14 3.36
N ASP A 175 -11.15 -15.79 3.74
CA ASP A 175 -9.97 -16.68 3.67
C ASP A 175 -10.19 -18.03 4.38
N ALA A 176 -10.86 -18.02 5.55
CA ALA A 176 -11.19 -19.25 6.28
C ALA A 176 -12.27 -20.11 5.60
N ARG A 177 -13.03 -19.58 4.62
CA ARG A 177 -14.19 -20.24 4.00
C ARG A 177 -13.95 -20.63 2.55
N LEU A 178 -13.13 -19.89 1.82
CA LEU A 178 -12.90 -20.09 0.40
C LEU A 178 -11.45 -20.50 0.14
N ARG A 179 -11.28 -21.60 -0.59
CA ARG A 179 -9.95 -22.06 -1.00
C ARG A 179 -9.28 -20.97 -1.86
N HIS A 180 -8.02 -20.69 -1.59
CA HIS A 180 -7.20 -19.67 -2.27
C HIS A 180 -7.68 -18.22 -2.14
N ALA A 181 -8.65 -17.91 -1.27
CA ALA A 181 -9.14 -16.55 -1.10
C ALA A 181 -8.01 -15.57 -0.73
N HIS A 182 -7.08 -15.98 0.12
CA HIS A 182 -5.91 -15.18 0.48
C HIS A 182 -5.03 -14.84 -0.72
N GLY A 183 -4.76 -15.81 -1.59
CA GLY A 183 -4.02 -15.57 -2.83
C GLY A 183 -4.77 -14.67 -3.82
N ILE A 184 -6.10 -14.76 -3.88
CA ILE A 184 -6.93 -13.84 -4.67
C ILE A 184 -6.84 -12.43 -4.10
N TRP A 185 -6.89 -12.28 -2.78
CA TRP A 185 -6.67 -10.97 -2.12
C TRP A 185 -5.32 -10.38 -2.51
N HIS A 186 -4.24 -11.17 -2.57
CA HIS A 186 -2.94 -10.72 -3.05
C HIS A 186 -2.97 -10.17 -4.48
N LEU A 187 -3.76 -10.76 -5.37
CA LEU A 187 -3.93 -10.25 -6.74
C LEU A 187 -4.63 -8.89 -6.78
N PHE A 188 -5.62 -8.67 -5.91
CA PHE A 188 -6.25 -7.37 -5.74
C PHE A 188 -5.28 -6.33 -5.19
N VAL A 189 -4.42 -6.72 -4.24
CA VAL A 189 -3.35 -5.84 -3.72
C VAL A 189 -2.37 -5.47 -4.82
N LEU A 190 -1.96 -6.42 -5.67
CA LEU A 190 -1.12 -6.16 -6.84
C LEU A 190 -1.79 -5.19 -7.82
N ALA A 191 -3.05 -5.41 -8.15
CA ALA A 191 -3.82 -4.54 -9.05
C ALA A 191 -3.90 -3.11 -8.51
N GLY A 192 -4.19 -2.95 -7.22
CA GLY A 192 -4.20 -1.65 -6.54
C GLY A 192 -2.84 -0.96 -6.57
N SER A 193 -1.76 -1.71 -6.31
CA SER A 193 -0.39 -1.20 -6.35
C SER A 193 0.02 -0.74 -7.74
N VAL A 194 -0.31 -1.52 -8.78
CA VAL A 194 -0.05 -1.14 -10.19
C VAL A 194 -0.81 0.15 -10.54
N ALA A 195 -2.09 0.24 -10.16
CA ALA A 195 -2.90 1.42 -10.44
C ALA A 195 -2.33 2.68 -9.76
N HIS A 196 -1.95 2.59 -8.49
CA HIS A 196 -1.33 3.71 -7.77
C HIS A 196 0.06 4.05 -8.31
N TYR A 197 0.88 3.05 -8.69
CA TYR A 197 2.16 3.29 -9.35
C TYR A 197 1.97 4.05 -10.67
N VAL A 198 1.04 3.62 -11.53
CA VAL A 198 0.71 4.30 -12.78
C VAL A 198 0.27 5.74 -12.52
N THR A 199 -0.57 5.96 -11.50
CA THR A 199 -1.02 7.30 -11.13
C THR A 199 0.17 8.18 -10.73
N ILE A 200 1.05 7.69 -9.85
CA ILE A 200 2.21 8.48 -9.40
C ILE A 200 3.17 8.73 -10.55
N TYR A 201 3.48 7.71 -11.33
CA TYR A 201 4.46 7.81 -12.40
C TYR A 201 4.04 8.73 -13.55
N TRP A 202 2.77 8.68 -13.98
CA TRP A 202 2.32 9.40 -15.16
C TRP A 202 1.58 10.71 -14.89
N TYR A 203 1.04 10.88 -13.67
CA TYR A 203 0.12 11.99 -13.37
C TYR A 203 0.55 12.84 -12.17
N VAL A 204 1.51 12.38 -11.35
CA VAL A 204 2.06 13.17 -10.24
C VAL A 204 3.47 13.68 -10.56
N LEU A 205 4.28 12.86 -11.25
CA LEU A 205 5.66 13.18 -11.69
C LEU A 205 5.71 13.66 -13.14
#